data_46005aa4561da41f1dd774e614818f22
#
_entry.id   46005aa4561da41f1dd774e614818f22
#
_cell.length_a   1.000
_cell.length_b   1.000
_cell.length_c   1.000
_cell.angle_alpha   90.00
_cell.angle_beta   90.00
_cell.angle_gamma   90.00
#
_symmetry.space_group_name_H-M   'P 1'
#
loop_
_entity.id
_entity.type
_entity.pdbx_description
1 polymer ?
#
loop_
_entity_poly.entity_id
_entity_poly.type
_entity_poly.pdbx_seq_one_letter_code
_entity_poly.pdbx_strand_id
1 'polypeptide(L)'
;IIGLKGKRETVIKIMPTFPELRGCGIVQIDGIIRENAQVGIDEQVKLVRIKVEKAKKVTLSPLTLTGRMTTDSAYLSRQLSAIPVTRGDRVQTTFLGTKKQDFRVVDTLPSGAVLLTPQTIISITGEGKATEARLTYEDIGGLGDQVKRIREMIELPLRFPQVFARLGIDPPKGVLLHGPPGGGKTLIAKVIANETDASFFQLSGPEIMHKFYGESEAHLRSVFEKAKKNAPAILFLDELDAIAPKREELGGEKQVERRVVAQLLALMDGLEERGQVIIIGATNLPNALDPALRRPGR
;
A
#
# COMPACT_ATOMS: atom_id res chain seq x y z
N ILE A 1 -26.55 0.69 -12.12
CA ILE A 1 -25.42 1.53 -11.74
C ILE A 1 -25.85 2.37 -10.56
N ILE A 2 -24.99 2.52 -9.57
CA ILE A 2 -25.23 3.31 -8.36
C ILE A 2 -23.97 4.12 -8.03
N GLY A 3 -24.14 5.18 -7.23
CA GLY A 3 -23.03 5.89 -6.59
C GLY A 3 -22.59 5.16 -5.31
N LEU A 4 -21.30 5.03 -5.15
CA LEU A 4 -20.64 4.57 -3.92
C LEU A 4 -20.00 5.78 -3.27
N LYS A 5 -20.44 6.12 -2.07
CA LYS A 5 -19.94 7.26 -1.32
C LYS A 5 -19.12 6.79 -0.12
N GLY A 6 -17.82 6.93 -0.25
CA GLY A 6 -16.84 6.83 0.82
C GLY A 6 -16.36 8.21 1.23
N LYS A 7 -15.04 8.39 1.40
CA LYS A 7 -14.43 9.73 1.51
C LYS A 7 -14.54 10.50 0.19
N ARG A 8 -14.54 9.76 -0.93
CA ARG A 8 -14.82 10.26 -2.27
C ARG A 8 -16.01 9.51 -2.86
N GLU A 9 -16.76 10.17 -3.74
CA GLU A 9 -17.88 9.56 -4.46
C GLU A 9 -17.39 9.00 -5.79
N THR A 10 -17.70 7.74 -6.08
CA THR A 10 -17.44 7.07 -7.34
C THR A 10 -18.68 6.31 -7.81
N VAL A 11 -18.64 5.76 -9.00
CA VAL A 11 -19.76 5.05 -9.59
C VAL A 11 -19.42 3.58 -9.82
N ILE A 12 -20.38 2.71 -9.51
CA ILE A 12 -20.18 1.28 -9.60
C ILE A 12 -21.34 0.59 -10.31
N LYS A 13 -21.05 -0.55 -10.92
CA LYS A 13 -22.05 -1.47 -11.44
C LYS A 13 -22.30 -2.58 -10.43
N ILE A 14 -23.54 -2.71 -9.97
CA ILE A 14 -23.92 -3.78 -9.06
C ILE A 14 -23.99 -5.10 -9.83
N MET A 15 -23.44 -6.14 -9.23
CA MET A 15 -23.55 -7.52 -9.68
C MET A 15 -24.14 -8.37 -8.55
N PRO A 16 -24.83 -9.50 -8.87
CA PRO A 16 -25.29 -10.41 -7.84
C PRO A 16 -24.13 -10.95 -7.00
N THR A 17 -24.31 -10.95 -5.69
CA THR A 17 -23.34 -11.57 -4.76
C THR A 17 -23.64 -13.05 -4.54
N PHE A 18 -22.68 -13.76 -3.94
CA PHE A 18 -22.84 -15.15 -3.52
C PHE A 18 -24.04 -15.31 -2.57
N PRO A 19 -24.79 -16.42 -2.65
CA PRO A 19 -25.98 -16.63 -1.83
C PRO A 19 -25.75 -16.47 -0.32
N GLU A 20 -24.58 -16.89 0.15
CA GLU A 20 -24.17 -16.87 1.56
C GLU A 20 -23.99 -15.47 2.14
N LEU A 21 -23.74 -14.47 1.28
CA LEU A 21 -23.49 -13.08 1.67
C LEU A 21 -24.72 -12.19 1.51
N ARG A 22 -25.84 -12.74 1.06
CA ARG A 22 -27.07 -11.98 0.87
C ARG A 22 -27.68 -11.62 2.21
N GLY A 23 -28.02 -10.35 2.39
CA GLY A 23 -28.63 -9.88 3.64
C GLY A 23 -27.64 -9.53 4.75
N CYS A 24 -26.34 -9.78 4.57
CA CYS A 24 -25.33 -9.47 5.59
C CYS A 24 -24.96 -7.97 5.67
N GLY A 25 -25.54 -7.11 4.83
CA GLY A 25 -25.21 -5.69 4.83
C GLY A 25 -23.81 -5.36 4.31
N ILE A 26 -23.22 -6.28 3.53
CA ILE A 26 -21.85 -6.20 3.04
C ILE A 26 -21.86 -5.83 1.55
N VAL A 27 -20.91 -4.98 1.14
CA VAL A 27 -20.63 -4.66 -0.27
C VAL A 27 -19.21 -5.14 -0.58
N GLN A 28 -19.09 -6.09 -1.52
CA GLN A 28 -17.79 -6.51 -2.03
C GLN A 28 -17.37 -5.64 -3.20
N ILE A 29 -16.23 -5.01 -3.09
CA ILE A 29 -15.64 -4.14 -4.12
C ILE A 29 -14.16 -4.47 -4.27
N ASP A 30 -13.64 -4.32 -5.49
CA ASP A 30 -12.22 -4.53 -5.79
C ASP A 30 -11.34 -3.36 -5.30
N GLY A 31 -10.01 -3.53 -5.38
CA GLY A 31 -9.05 -2.53 -4.94
C GLY A 31 -9.13 -1.23 -5.72
N ILE A 32 -9.48 -1.29 -7.02
CA ILE A 32 -9.62 -0.09 -7.87
C ILE A 32 -10.83 0.73 -7.41
N ILE A 33 -11.95 0.09 -7.15
CA ILE A 33 -13.16 0.76 -6.65
C ILE A 33 -12.93 1.31 -5.25
N ARG A 34 -12.21 0.57 -4.38
CA ARG A 34 -11.83 1.05 -3.03
C ARG A 34 -10.96 2.30 -3.12
N GLU A 35 -9.95 2.31 -4.01
CA GLU A 35 -9.11 3.48 -4.26
C GLU A 35 -9.95 4.66 -4.79
N ASN A 36 -10.84 4.41 -5.74
CA ASN A 36 -11.71 5.44 -6.32
C ASN A 36 -12.64 6.05 -5.27
N ALA A 37 -13.15 5.26 -4.35
CA ALA A 37 -14.01 5.72 -3.25
C ALA A 37 -13.22 6.23 -2.05
N GLN A 38 -11.91 6.02 -1.99
CA GLN A 38 -11.04 6.30 -0.86
C GLN A 38 -11.56 5.66 0.45
N VAL A 39 -11.88 4.37 0.34
CA VAL A 39 -12.35 3.57 1.49
C VAL A 39 -11.42 2.38 1.73
N GLY A 40 -11.24 2.04 2.99
CA GLY A 40 -10.53 0.86 3.41
C GLY A 40 -11.42 -0.40 3.40
N ILE A 41 -10.80 -1.53 3.69
CA ILE A 41 -11.54 -2.76 3.91
C ILE A 41 -12.27 -2.63 5.25
N ASP A 42 -13.51 -3.14 5.31
CA ASP A 42 -14.41 -3.09 6.47
C ASP A 42 -14.86 -1.66 6.88
N GLU A 43 -14.61 -0.65 6.06
CA GLU A 43 -15.19 0.69 6.26
C GLU A 43 -16.63 0.75 5.74
N GLN A 44 -17.45 1.54 6.42
CA GLN A 44 -18.84 1.76 6.01
C GLN A 44 -18.91 2.67 4.78
N VAL A 45 -19.74 2.27 3.83
CA VAL A 45 -20.01 3.04 2.60
C VAL A 45 -21.50 3.30 2.44
N LYS A 46 -21.84 4.39 1.78
CA LYS A 46 -23.23 4.72 1.46
C LYS A 46 -23.49 4.48 -0.02
N LEU A 47 -24.52 3.72 -0.32
CA LEU A 47 -25.01 3.51 -1.68
C LEU A 47 -26.09 4.53 -2.02
N VAL A 48 -25.95 5.22 -3.15
CA VAL A 48 -26.83 6.29 -3.58
C VAL A 48 -27.30 6.04 -5.02
N ARG A 49 -28.60 6.23 -5.28
CA ARG A 49 -29.07 6.20 -6.67
C ARG A 49 -28.58 7.44 -7.41
N ILE A 50 -27.97 7.23 -8.57
CA ILE A 50 -27.47 8.32 -9.42
C ILE A 50 -27.96 8.13 -10.85
N LYS A 51 -28.09 9.25 -11.56
CA LYS A 51 -28.35 9.24 -13.00
C LYS A 51 -27.01 9.14 -13.71
N VAL A 52 -26.86 8.17 -14.60
CA VAL A 52 -25.66 7.95 -15.40
C VAL A 52 -26.00 8.08 -16.85
N GLU A 53 -25.25 8.90 -17.58
CA GLU A 53 -25.42 9.11 -19.01
C GLU A 53 -24.35 8.35 -19.81
N LYS A 54 -24.60 8.08 -21.09
CA LYS A 54 -23.58 7.48 -21.94
C LYS A 54 -22.48 8.50 -22.24
N ALA A 55 -21.22 8.08 -22.04
CA ALA A 55 -20.08 8.93 -22.35
C ALA A 55 -19.95 9.17 -23.86
N LYS A 56 -19.86 10.44 -24.27
CA LYS A 56 -19.48 10.84 -25.63
C LYS A 56 -17.96 10.86 -25.78
N LYS A 57 -17.28 11.47 -24.82
CA LYS A 57 -15.82 11.57 -24.79
C LYS A 57 -15.30 11.41 -23.36
N VAL A 58 -14.18 10.72 -23.20
CA VAL A 58 -13.47 10.61 -21.94
C VAL A 58 -11.98 10.85 -22.18
N THR A 59 -11.39 11.69 -21.34
CA THR A 59 -9.96 11.98 -21.37
C THR A 59 -9.27 11.19 -20.29
N LEU A 60 -8.30 10.37 -20.67
CA LEU A 60 -7.51 9.52 -19.78
C LEU A 60 -6.08 10.02 -19.70
N SER A 61 -5.49 9.97 -18.52
CA SER A 61 -4.05 10.18 -18.29
C SER A 61 -3.43 8.87 -17.82
N PRO A 62 -2.34 8.40 -18.44
CA PRO A 62 -1.67 7.19 -18.01
C PRO A 62 -1.02 7.41 -16.65
N LEU A 63 -1.12 6.42 -15.76
CA LEU A 63 -0.48 6.43 -14.45
C LEU A 63 0.92 5.82 -14.49
N THR A 64 1.21 5.00 -15.47
CA THR A 64 2.50 4.31 -15.62
C THR A 64 3.07 4.55 -17.02
N LEU A 65 4.29 5.07 -17.11
CA LEU A 65 4.98 5.36 -18.38
C LEU A 65 5.89 4.21 -18.86
N THR A 66 5.61 2.95 -18.50
CA THR A 66 6.46 1.82 -18.85
C THR A 66 6.08 1.18 -20.19
N GLY A 67 6.87 1.46 -21.22
CA GLY A 67 6.83 0.75 -22.51
C GLY A 67 5.90 1.35 -23.57
N ARG A 68 5.72 0.66 -24.70
CA ARG A 68 4.78 1.02 -25.77
C ARG A 68 3.36 1.03 -25.22
N MET A 69 2.81 2.20 -25.07
CA MET A 69 1.41 2.39 -24.64
C MET A 69 0.48 2.14 -25.81
N THR A 70 -0.61 1.45 -25.57
CA THR A 70 -1.69 1.39 -26.53
C THR A 70 -2.43 2.72 -26.51
N THR A 71 -2.22 3.52 -27.53
CA THR A 71 -2.92 4.79 -27.75
C THR A 71 -4.15 4.62 -28.66
N ASP A 72 -4.45 3.39 -29.04
CA ASP A 72 -5.61 3.10 -29.88
C ASP A 72 -6.91 3.31 -29.10
N SER A 73 -7.56 4.43 -29.38
CA SER A 73 -8.83 4.84 -28.79
C SER A 73 -9.94 3.79 -28.98
N ALA A 74 -9.97 3.11 -30.14
CA ALA A 74 -10.98 2.11 -30.44
C ALA A 74 -10.77 0.82 -29.63
N TYR A 75 -9.52 0.44 -29.38
CA TYR A 75 -9.21 -0.69 -28.51
C TYR A 75 -9.58 -0.39 -27.05
N LEU A 76 -9.20 0.77 -26.55
CA LEU A 76 -9.51 1.18 -25.17
C LEU A 76 -11.02 1.31 -24.92
N SER A 77 -11.77 1.86 -25.87
CA SER A 77 -13.23 1.99 -25.73
C SER A 77 -13.95 0.64 -25.68
N ARG A 78 -13.44 -0.37 -26.38
CA ARG A 78 -13.97 -1.75 -26.29
C ARG A 78 -13.65 -2.41 -24.97
N GLN A 79 -12.39 -2.29 -24.50
CA GLN A 79 -11.93 -2.88 -23.25
C GLN A 79 -12.62 -2.27 -22.01
N LEU A 80 -12.80 -0.96 -22.02
CA LEU A 80 -13.46 -0.22 -20.93
C LEU A 80 -14.99 -0.14 -21.10
N SER A 81 -15.54 -0.83 -22.09
CA SER A 81 -16.99 -0.81 -22.34
C SER A 81 -17.79 -1.33 -21.14
N ALA A 82 -18.93 -0.70 -20.89
CA ALA A 82 -19.84 -1.00 -19.77
C ALA A 82 -19.27 -0.73 -18.36
N ILE A 83 -18.15 -0.03 -18.26
CA ILE A 83 -17.61 0.45 -16.99
C ILE A 83 -18.17 1.86 -16.73
N PRO A 84 -18.84 2.10 -15.60
CA PRO A 84 -19.19 3.44 -15.19
C PRO A 84 -17.98 4.14 -14.59
N VAL A 85 -17.80 5.42 -14.89
CA VAL A 85 -16.67 6.22 -14.39
C VAL A 85 -17.10 7.64 -14.05
N THR A 86 -16.36 8.28 -13.17
CA THR A 86 -16.41 9.71 -12.90
C THR A 86 -15.02 10.33 -12.95
N ARG A 87 -14.95 11.64 -13.02
CA ARG A 87 -13.68 12.37 -13.05
C ARG A 87 -12.81 12.00 -11.85
N GLY A 88 -11.52 11.70 -12.11
CA GLY A 88 -10.52 11.32 -11.12
C GLY A 88 -10.49 9.81 -10.80
N ASP A 89 -11.42 8.99 -11.33
CA ASP A 89 -11.38 7.55 -11.14
C ASP A 89 -10.17 6.93 -11.83
N ARG A 90 -9.64 5.90 -11.19
CA ARG A 90 -8.67 5.00 -11.80
C ARG A 90 -9.41 3.90 -12.55
N VAL A 91 -8.95 3.61 -13.73
CA VAL A 91 -9.42 2.49 -14.55
C VAL A 91 -8.23 1.67 -15.04
N GLN A 92 -8.40 0.37 -15.13
CA GLN A 92 -7.35 -0.55 -15.56
C GLN A 92 -7.77 -1.28 -16.83
N THR A 93 -6.83 -1.44 -17.75
CA THR A 93 -6.99 -2.26 -18.96
C THR A 93 -5.92 -3.33 -19.00
N THR A 94 -6.20 -4.44 -19.69
CA THR A 94 -5.20 -5.51 -19.89
C THR A 94 -4.85 -5.56 -21.37
N PHE A 95 -3.59 -5.32 -21.70
CA PHE A 95 -3.09 -5.38 -23.07
C PHE A 95 -2.45 -6.74 -23.35
N LEU A 96 -2.84 -7.39 -24.45
CA LEU A 96 -2.34 -8.71 -24.87
C LEU A 96 -2.43 -9.80 -23.78
N GLY A 97 -3.41 -9.72 -22.89
CA GLY A 97 -3.64 -10.74 -21.86
C GLY A 97 -2.66 -10.74 -20.68
N THR A 98 -1.59 -9.95 -20.72
CA THR A 98 -0.53 -10.01 -19.69
C THR A 98 -0.15 -8.65 -19.11
N LYS A 99 -0.19 -7.57 -19.87
CA LYS A 99 0.21 -6.23 -19.41
C LYS A 99 -0.99 -5.44 -18.90
N LYS A 100 -1.04 -5.18 -17.61
CA LYS A 100 -2.00 -4.26 -17.00
C LYS A 100 -1.56 -2.82 -17.26
N GLN A 101 -2.47 -1.98 -17.64
CA GLN A 101 -2.26 -0.55 -17.91
C GLN A 101 -3.28 0.28 -17.14
N ASP A 102 -2.80 1.19 -16.32
CA ASP A 102 -3.62 2.02 -15.45
C ASP A 102 -3.75 3.43 -16.00
N PHE A 103 -4.97 3.95 -15.96
CA PHE A 103 -5.29 5.30 -16.38
C PHE A 103 -6.12 6.01 -15.33
N ARG A 104 -5.97 7.32 -15.25
CA ARG A 104 -6.85 8.20 -14.48
C ARG A 104 -7.78 8.95 -15.39
N VAL A 105 -9.06 8.99 -15.06
CA VAL A 105 -10.07 9.78 -15.76
C VAL A 105 -9.84 11.26 -15.42
N VAL A 106 -9.37 12.03 -16.40
CA VAL A 106 -9.12 13.46 -16.24
C VAL A 106 -10.40 14.27 -16.42
N ASP A 107 -11.17 13.91 -17.45
CA ASP A 107 -12.41 14.61 -17.78
C ASP A 107 -13.41 13.71 -18.50
N THR A 108 -14.70 14.02 -18.37
CA THR A 108 -15.81 13.27 -18.98
C THR A 108 -16.78 14.20 -19.69
N LEU A 109 -17.28 13.80 -20.84
CA LEU A 109 -18.35 14.50 -21.57
C LEU A 109 -19.52 13.53 -21.83
N PRO A 110 -20.71 13.76 -21.26
CA PRO A 110 -21.08 14.86 -20.34
C PRO A 110 -20.31 14.81 -19.01
N SER A 111 -20.27 15.94 -18.30
CA SER A 111 -19.60 16.02 -17.01
C SER A 111 -20.35 15.23 -15.93
N GLY A 112 -19.61 14.56 -15.05
CA GLY A 112 -20.16 13.77 -13.94
C GLY A 112 -20.02 12.26 -14.16
N ALA A 113 -21.00 11.51 -13.66
CA ALA A 113 -21.02 10.07 -13.77
C ALA A 113 -21.44 9.61 -15.17
N VAL A 114 -20.58 8.89 -15.86
CA VAL A 114 -20.84 8.43 -17.23
C VAL A 114 -20.58 6.94 -17.38
N LEU A 115 -21.30 6.32 -18.32
CA LEU A 115 -21.09 4.93 -18.72
C LEU A 115 -20.29 4.89 -20.01
N LEU A 116 -19.14 4.23 -19.98
CA LEU A 116 -18.33 3.99 -21.17
C LEU A 116 -19.03 3.02 -22.12
N THR A 117 -19.00 3.33 -23.40
CA THR A 117 -19.58 2.52 -24.47
C THR A 117 -18.54 2.29 -25.56
N PRO A 118 -18.73 1.31 -26.46
CA PRO A 118 -17.79 1.11 -27.56
C PRO A 118 -17.68 2.33 -28.53
N GLN A 119 -18.69 3.24 -28.50
CA GLN A 119 -18.68 4.46 -29.28
C GLN A 119 -18.07 5.66 -28.55
N THR A 120 -17.68 5.50 -27.28
CA THR A 120 -17.07 6.58 -26.52
C THR A 120 -15.68 6.93 -27.08
N ILE A 121 -15.46 8.18 -27.41
CA ILE A 121 -14.17 8.67 -27.89
C ILE A 121 -13.24 8.78 -26.67
N ILE A 122 -12.17 7.98 -26.66
CA ILE A 122 -11.15 8.05 -25.63
C ILE A 122 -9.98 8.89 -26.13
N SER A 123 -9.66 9.97 -25.43
CA SER A 123 -8.48 10.80 -25.70
C SER A 123 -7.46 10.57 -24.58
N ILE A 124 -6.19 10.36 -24.93
CA ILE A 124 -5.10 10.20 -23.95
C ILE A 124 -4.33 11.51 -23.91
N THR A 125 -4.21 12.08 -22.71
CA THR A 125 -3.35 13.24 -22.46
C THR A 125 -1.97 12.78 -22.00
N GLY A 126 -0.91 13.24 -22.69
CA GLY A 126 0.48 12.84 -22.41
C GLY A 126 1.10 13.43 -21.14
N GLU A 127 0.40 14.29 -20.43
CA GLU A 127 0.87 14.93 -19.20
C GLU A 127 0.30 14.25 -17.96
N GLY A 128 0.67 13.00 -17.74
CA GLY A 128 0.50 12.36 -16.44
C GLY A 128 1.80 12.47 -15.65
N LYS A 129 1.81 13.14 -14.49
CA LYS A 129 2.81 12.83 -13.48
C LYS A 129 2.71 11.32 -13.23
N ALA A 130 3.79 10.59 -13.46
CA ALA A 130 3.87 9.16 -13.16
C ALA A 130 3.56 8.98 -11.66
N THR A 131 2.31 8.72 -11.36
CA THR A 131 1.93 8.24 -10.06
C THR A 131 2.11 6.73 -10.15
N GLU A 132 3.05 6.18 -9.41
CA GLU A 132 3.26 4.73 -9.35
C GLU A 132 1.91 4.05 -9.08
N ALA A 133 1.63 2.98 -9.81
CA ALA A 133 0.42 2.20 -9.60
C ALA A 133 0.39 1.76 -8.13
N ARG A 134 -0.63 2.17 -7.39
CA ARG A 134 -0.77 1.79 -5.98
C ARG A 134 -0.98 0.28 -5.91
N LEU A 135 -0.07 -0.39 -5.22
CA LEU A 135 -0.19 -1.80 -4.89
C LEU A 135 -1.31 -1.97 -3.85
N THR A 136 -2.12 -3.01 -4.02
CA THR A 136 -3.25 -3.33 -3.13
C THR A 136 -3.09 -4.74 -2.57
N TYR A 137 -3.89 -5.12 -1.58
CA TYR A 137 -3.89 -6.51 -1.06
C TYR A 137 -4.23 -7.56 -2.11
N GLU A 138 -4.90 -7.20 -3.19
CA GLU A 138 -5.25 -8.10 -4.30
C GLU A 138 -4.03 -8.49 -5.15
N ASP A 139 -2.95 -7.69 -5.07
CA ASP A 139 -1.69 -8.01 -5.71
C ASP A 139 -0.88 -9.08 -4.94
N ILE A 140 -1.35 -9.44 -3.73
CA ILE A 140 -0.75 -10.48 -2.89
C ILE A 140 -1.55 -11.77 -3.04
N GLY A 141 -1.00 -12.77 -3.74
CA GLY A 141 -1.59 -14.09 -3.87
C GLY A 141 -1.16 -15.06 -2.78
N GLY A 142 -2.08 -15.93 -2.34
CA GLY A 142 -1.74 -17.12 -1.51
C GLY A 142 -1.40 -16.86 -0.03
N LEU A 143 -1.53 -15.63 0.49
CA LEU A 143 -1.16 -15.25 1.86
C LEU A 143 -2.34 -14.68 2.67
N GLY A 144 -3.56 -15.15 2.44
CA GLY A 144 -4.77 -14.59 3.05
C GLY A 144 -4.74 -14.45 4.57
N ASP A 145 -4.36 -15.51 5.29
CA ASP A 145 -4.29 -15.51 6.76
C ASP A 145 -3.16 -14.59 7.27
N GLN A 146 -2.02 -14.58 6.60
CA GLN A 146 -0.90 -13.72 6.94
C GLN A 146 -1.26 -12.25 6.75
N VAL A 147 -1.87 -11.91 5.62
CA VAL A 147 -2.36 -10.55 5.34
C VAL A 147 -3.37 -10.10 6.39
N LYS A 148 -4.30 -10.99 6.79
CA LYS A 148 -5.26 -10.68 7.85
C LYS A 148 -4.58 -10.34 9.17
N ARG A 149 -3.62 -11.15 9.62
CA ARG A 149 -2.86 -10.89 10.85
C ARG A 149 -2.07 -9.59 10.79
N ILE A 150 -1.43 -9.32 9.65
CA ILE A 150 -0.66 -8.11 9.45
C ILE A 150 -1.56 -6.88 9.48
N ARG A 151 -2.76 -6.95 8.88
CA ARG A 151 -3.76 -5.89 8.95
C ARG A 151 -4.15 -5.59 10.40
N GLU A 152 -4.44 -6.62 11.18
CA GLU A 152 -4.78 -6.47 12.60
C GLU A 152 -3.66 -5.82 13.41
N MET A 153 -2.40 -6.15 13.12
CA MET A 153 -1.24 -5.68 13.89
C MET A 153 -0.73 -4.31 13.43
N ILE A 154 -0.90 -3.94 12.16
CA ILE A 154 -0.32 -2.70 11.59
C ILE A 154 -1.41 -1.73 11.15
N GLU A 155 -2.36 -2.17 10.32
CA GLU A 155 -3.36 -1.29 9.72
C GLU A 155 -4.31 -0.73 10.77
N LEU A 156 -4.86 -1.57 11.65
CA LEU A 156 -5.81 -1.12 12.66
C LEU A 156 -5.22 -0.09 13.62
N PRO A 157 -4.02 -0.27 14.19
CA PRO A 157 -3.39 0.76 15.04
C PRO A 157 -3.12 2.08 14.33
N LEU A 158 -2.68 2.03 13.06
CA LEU A 158 -2.43 3.25 12.27
C LEU A 158 -3.70 4.01 11.93
N ARG A 159 -4.79 3.29 11.61
CA ARG A 159 -6.07 3.90 11.24
C ARG A 159 -6.90 4.36 12.42
N PHE A 160 -6.85 3.61 13.50
CA PHE A 160 -7.73 3.81 14.66
C PHE A 160 -6.97 3.93 15.99
N PRO A 161 -5.94 4.78 16.09
CA PRO A 161 -5.12 4.91 17.30
C PRO A 161 -5.96 5.26 18.53
N GLN A 162 -7.06 5.98 18.35
CA GLN A 162 -7.97 6.37 19.41
C GLN A 162 -8.70 5.17 20.06
N VAL A 163 -8.97 4.12 19.28
CA VAL A 163 -9.63 2.91 19.80
C VAL A 163 -8.67 2.17 20.73
N PHE A 164 -7.41 2.01 20.32
CA PHE A 164 -6.38 1.39 21.13
C PHE A 164 -6.14 2.15 22.42
N ALA A 165 -6.06 3.48 22.35
CA ALA A 165 -5.92 4.34 23.54
C ALA A 165 -7.11 4.20 24.50
N ARG A 166 -8.36 4.09 24.02
CA ARG A 166 -9.54 3.89 24.85
C ARG A 166 -9.60 2.52 25.50
N LEU A 167 -9.09 1.50 24.82
CA LEU A 167 -9.04 0.12 25.33
C LEU A 167 -7.85 -0.11 26.28
N GLY A 168 -6.92 0.86 26.38
CA GLY A 168 -5.68 0.70 27.15
C GLY A 168 -4.75 -0.36 26.58
N ILE A 169 -4.83 -0.61 25.26
CA ILE A 169 -4.00 -1.59 24.56
C ILE A 169 -2.88 -0.84 23.83
N ASP A 170 -1.64 -1.17 24.14
CA ASP A 170 -0.48 -0.65 23.43
C ASP A 170 -0.32 -1.37 22.08
N PRO A 171 -0.37 -0.65 20.96
CA PRO A 171 -0.14 -1.26 19.65
C PRO A 171 1.31 -1.74 19.53
N PRO A 172 1.58 -2.79 18.73
CA PRO A 172 2.94 -3.23 18.48
C PRO A 172 3.73 -2.13 17.76
N LYS A 173 4.95 -1.86 18.24
CA LYS A 173 5.86 -0.88 17.61
C LYS A 173 6.53 -1.44 16.38
N GLY A 174 6.65 -2.76 16.29
CA GLY A 174 7.28 -3.44 15.18
C GLY A 174 6.69 -4.81 14.87
N VAL A 175 6.87 -5.22 13.63
CA VAL A 175 6.47 -6.55 13.11
C VAL A 175 7.63 -7.15 12.35
N LEU A 176 7.96 -8.41 12.62
CA LEU A 176 9.01 -9.13 11.92
C LEU A 176 8.41 -10.06 10.86
N LEU A 177 8.69 -9.79 9.59
CA LEU A 177 8.38 -10.66 8.47
C LEU A 177 9.55 -11.60 8.20
N HIS A 178 9.35 -12.89 8.35
CA HIS A 178 10.37 -13.88 8.05
C HIS A 178 9.90 -14.91 7.03
N GLY A 179 10.83 -15.48 6.29
CA GLY A 179 10.54 -16.49 5.26
C GLY A 179 11.61 -16.54 4.18
N PRO A 180 11.51 -17.48 3.23
CA PRO A 180 12.49 -17.63 2.17
C PRO A 180 12.60 -16.36 1.29
N PRO A 181 13.74 -16.18 0.59
CA PRO A 181 13.86 -15.12 -0.40
C PRO A 181 12.78 -15.26 -1.47
N GLY A 182 12.29 -14.14 -2.01
CA GLY A 182 11.18 -14.14 -2.98
C GLY A 182 9.80 -14.35 -2.38
N GLY A 183 9.65 -14.52 -1.06
CA GLY A 183 8.35 -14.69 -0.38
C GLY A 183 7.47 -13.44 -0.29
N GLY A 184 7.80 -12.36 -1.01
CA GLY A 184 6.96 -11.15 -1.10
C GLY A 184 7.00 -10.21 0.11
N LYS A 185 7.96 -10.36 1.04
CA LYS A 185 8.06 -9.54 2.27
C LYS A 185 8.06 -8.03 1.99
N THR A 186 8.87 -7.58 1.06
CA THR A 186 8.95 -6.17 0.63
C THR A 186 7.65 -5.70 -0.06
N LEU A 187 7.03 -6.58 -0.86
CA LEU A 187 5.75 -6.30 -1.50
C LEU A 187 4.65 -6.09 -0.46
N ILE A 188 4.56 -6.97 0.53
CA ILE A 188 3.59 -6.86 1.63
C ILE A 188 3.74 -5.51 2.35
N ALA A 189 4.96 -5.11 2.71
CA ALA A 189 5.19 -3.84 3.40
C ALA A 189 4.74 -2.62 2.57
N LYS A 190 5.02 -2.62 1.26
CA LYS A 190 4.57 -1.56 0.34
C LYS A 190 3.06 -1.52 0.20
N VAL A 191 2.42 -2.69 0.09
CA VAL A 191 0.95 -2.79 0.02
C VAL A 191 0.31 -2.21 1.28
N ILE A 192 0.82 -2.55 2.46
CA ILE A 192 0.28 -2.04 3.72
C ILE A 192 0.40 -0.51 3.79
N ALA A 193 1.56 0.04 3.41
CA ALA A 193 1.77 1.48 3.39
C ALA A 193 0.78 2.19 2.44
N ASN A 194 0.55 1.62 1.26
CA ASN A 194 -0.40 2.16 0.31
C ASN A 194 -1.85 2.09 0.80
N GLU A 195 -2.23 0.99 1.43
CA GLU A 195 -3.60 0.80 1.94
C GLU A 195 -3.88 1.64 3.18
N THR A 196 -2.85 1.96 3.97
CA THR A 196 -2.97 2.81 5.16
C THR A 196 -2.74 4.29 4.89
N ASP A 197 -2.43 4.68 3.65
CA ASP A 197 -1.98 6.03 3.28
C ASP A 197 -0.78 6.50 4.13
N ALA A 198 0.03 5.57 4.64
CA ALA A 198 1.20 5.86 5.44
C ALA A 198 2.42 6.17 4.55
N SER A 199 3.26 7.08 5.02
CA SER A 199 4.55 7.36 4.38
C SER A 199 5.46 6.14 4.47
N PHE A 200 6.06 5.70 3.36
CA PHE A 200 6.91 4.52 3.30
C PHE A 200 8.38 4.90 3.22
N PHE A 201 9.16 4.42 4.19
CA PHE A 201 10.60 4.57 4.23
C PHE A 201 11.26 3.19 4.23
N GLN A 202 12.20 2.97 3.32
CA GLN A 202 12.92 1.69 3.21
C GLN A 202 14.38 1.89 3.53
N LEU A 203 14.94 0.96 4.29
CA LEU A 203 16.36 0.82 4.56
C LEU A 203 16.78 -0.62 4.30
N SER A 204 17.85 -0.82 3.55
CA SER A 204 18.45 -2.14 3.32
C SER A 204 19.66 -2.34 4.23
N GLY A 205 19.79 -3.55 4.79
CA GLY A 205 20.91 -3.91 5.65
C GLY A 205 22.27 -3.62 5.03
N PRO A 206 22.58 -4.12 3.84
CA PRO A 206 23.83 -3.82 3.13
C PRO A 206 24.08 -2.32 2.92
N GLU A 207 23.03 -1.55 2.59
CA GLU A 207 23.15 -0.11 2.37
C GLU A 207 23.61 0.64 3.65
N ILE A 208 23.16 0.20 4.80
CA ILE A 208 23.56 0.75 6.10
C ILE A 208 25.00 0.36 6.42
N MET A 209 25.37 -0.88 6.15
CA MET A 209 26.68 -1.42 6.55
C MET A 209 27.83 -0.97 5.64
N HIS A 210 27.58 -0.61 4.39
CA HIS A 210 28.61 -0.18 3.43
C HIS A 210 29.02 1.30 3.56
N LYS A 211 28.34 2.11 4.38
CA LYS A 211 28.70 3.52 4.59
C LYS A 211 29.87 3.66 5.58
N PHE A 212 30.72 4.69 5.35
CA PHE A 212 31.90 4.98 6.17
C PHE A 212 31.56 5.18 7.65
N TYR A 213 32.57 5.04 8.51
CA TYR A 213 32.51 5.19 9.96
C TYR A 213 31.71 6.44 10.38
N GLY A 214 30.66 6.26 11.19
CA GLY A 214 29.79 7.35 11.68
C GLY A 214 28.64 7.75 10.75
N GLU A 215 28.73 7.53 9.44
CA GLU A 215 27.66 7.87 8.49
C GLU A 215 26.47 6.92 8.61
N SER A 216 26.70 5.66 8.93
CA SER A 216 25.66 4.65 9.10
C SER A 216 24.69 4.98 10.24
N GLU A 217 25.22 5.40 11.39
CA GLU A 217 24.44 5.80 12.56
C GLU A 217 23.67 7.10 12.30
N ALA A 218 24.32 8.09 11.65
CA ALA A 218 23.69 9.35 11.28
C ALA A 218 22.58 9.16 10.24
N HIS A 219 22.79 8.27 9.25
CA HIS A 219 21.81 7.94 8.25
C HIS A 219 20.58 7.28 8.88
N LEU A 220 20.78 6.26 9.74
CA LEU A 220 19.72 5.59 10.46
C LEU A 220 18.88 6.59 11.26
N ARG A 221 19.53 7.47 12.04
CA ARG A 221 18.84 8.53 12.79
C ARG A 221 18.04 9.47 11.88
N SER A 222 18.63 9.90 10.76
CA SER A 222 17.95 10.78 9.79
C SER A 222 16.67 10.16 9.24
N VAL A 223 16.68 8.85 8.93
CA VAL A 223 15.48 8.16 8.39
C VAL A 223 14.41 8.02 9.47
N PHE A 224 14.77 7.69 10.71
CA PHE A 224 13.83 7.65 11.83
C PHE A 224 13.19 9.02 12.08
N GLU A 225 13.97 10.10 12.05
CA GLU A 225 13.47 11.48 12.18
C GLU A 225 12.52 11.86 11.02
N LYS A 226 12.86 11.46 9.80
CA LYS A 226 11.97 11.66 8.64
C LYS A 226 10.65 10.89 8.81
N ALA A 227 10.72 9.65 9.28
CA ALA A 227 9.52 8.85 9.53
C ALA A 227 8.64 9.50 10.60
N LYS A 228 9.20 9.98 11.70
CA LYS A 228 8.47 10.71 12.76
C LYS A 228 7.80 11.98 12.22
N LYS A 229 8.51 12.76 11.39
CA LYS A 229 7.98 14.01 10.82
C LYS A 229 6.85 13.79 9.82
N ASN A 230 6.84 12.65 9.14
CA ASN A 230 5.85 12.31 8.13
C ASN A 230 4.88 11.21 8.61
N ALA A 231 4.61 11.16 9.90
CA ALA A 231 3.63 10.24 10.46
C ALA A 231 2.19 10.54 9.94
N PRO A 232 1.34 9.50 9.69
CA PRO A 232 1.63 8.09 9.92
C PRO A 232 2.66 7.52 8.94
N ALA A 233 3.59 6.68 9.42
CA ALA A 233 4.69 6.19 8.61
C ALA A 233 5.02 4.71 8.90
N ILE A 234 5.47 4.02 7.86
CA ILE A 234 6.01 2.67 7.95
C ILE A 234 7.50 2.73 7.59
N LEU A 235 8.32 2.26 8.51
CA LEU A 235 9.76 2.09 8.32
C LEU A 235 10.06 0.62 8.04
N PHE A 236 10.42 0.30 6.80
CA PHE A 236 10.75 -1.05 6.37
C PHE A 236 12.26 -1.27 6.43
N LEU A 237 12.70 -2.24 7.24
CA LEU A 237 14.08 -2.65 7.38
C LEU A 237 14.26 -4.00 6.67
N ASP A 238 14.85 -3.98 5.49
CA ASP A 238 15.10 -5.19 4.70
C ASP A 238 16.47 -5.81 5.07
N GLU A 239 16.56 -7.13 4.97
CA GLU A 239 17.76 -7.89 5.32
C GLU A 239 18.26 -7.53 6.73
N LEU A 240 17.37 -7.60 7.71
CA LEU A 240 17.64 -7.20 9.09
C LEU A 240 18.75 -8.06 9.73
N ASP A 241 18.94 -9.28 9.25
CA ASP A 241 20.04 -10.17 9.63
C ASP A 241 21.41 -9.61 9.26
N ALA A 242 21.53 -8.79 8.22
CA ALA A 242 22.76 -8.09 7.87
C ALA A 242 23.05 -6.90 8.82
N ILE A 243 22.00 -6.27 9.37
CA ILE A 243 22.16 -5.14 10.31
C ILE A 243 22.46 -5.62 11.72
N ALA A 244 21.74 -6.64 12.16
CA ALA A 244 21.70 -7.05 13.57
C ALA A 244 21.88 -8.57 13.73
N PRO A 245 23.06 -9.12 13.38
CA PRO A 245 23.38 -10.51 13.63
C PRO A 245 23.54 -10.77 15.13
N LYS A 246 23.45 -12.05 15.53
CA LYS A 246 23.71 -12.48 16.92
C LYS A 246 25.08 -12.04 17.39
N ARG A 247 25.16 -11.57 18.63
CA ARG A 247 26.39 -11.06 19.25
C ARG A 247 27.49 -12.12 19.34
N GLU A 248 27.13 -13.39 19.43
CA GLU A 248 28.05 -14.53 19.51
C GLU A 248 28.82 -14.76 18.20
N GLU A 249 28.22 -14.38 17.07
CA GLU A 249 28.81 -14.49 15.73
C GLU A 249 29.70 -13.28 15.38
N LEU A 250 29.68 -12.24 16.20
CA LEU A 250 30.45 -11.02 16.03
C LEU A 250 31.83 -11.20 16.73
N GLY A 251 32.85 -11.66 16.00
CA GLY A 251 34.24 -11.64 16.46
C GLY A 251 34.71 -10.23 16.82
N GLY A 252 35.83 -10.13 17.58
CA GLY A 252 36.30 -8.88 18.19
C GLY A 252 36.51 -7.67 17.27
N GLU A 253 36.55 -7.85 15.95
CA GLU A 253 36.79 -6.77 14.95
C GLU A 253 35.53 -6.01 14.51
N LYS A 254 34.34 -6.47 14.87
CA LYS A 254 33.07 -5.90 14.36
C LYS A 254 32.42 -4.91 15.33
N GLN A 255 33.18 -3.93 15.83
CA GLN A 255 32.66 -2.87 16.73
C GLN A 255 31.60 -1.97 16.06
N VAL A 256 31.68 -1.79 14.74
CA VAL A 256 30.72 -0.95 13.98
C VAL A 256 29.33 -1.57 14.01
N GLU A 257 29.23 -2.86 13.73
CA GLU A 257 27.95 -3.59 13.74
C GLU A 257 27.27 -3.50 15.10
N ARG A 258 28.03 -3.66 16.19
CA ARG A 258 27.50 -3.52 17.57
C ARG A 258 26.93 -2.13 17.85
N ARG A 259 27.56 -1.07 17.35
CA ARG A 259 27.10 0.31 17.52
C ARG A 259 25.82 0.57 16.71
N VAL A 260 25.76 0.11 15.46
CA VAL A 260 24.57 0.24 14.62
C VAL A 260 23.38 -0.48 15.24
N VAL A 261 23.58 -1.71 15.78
CA VAL A 261 22.54 -2.45 16.50
C VAL A 261 22.08 -1.70 17.75
N ALA A 262 23.02 -1.19 18.54
CA ALA A 262 22.69 -0.42 19.74
C ALA A 262 21.93 0.86 19.41
N GLN A 263 22.32 1.55 18.35
CA GLN A 263 21.63 2.74 17.85
C GLN A 263 20.23 2.41 17.34
N LEU A 264 20.07 1.31 16.59
CA LEU A 264 18.77 0.85 16.11
C LEU A 264 17.82 0.57 17.28
N LEU A 265 18.29 -0.18 18.28
CA LEU A 265 17.53 -0.48 19.49
C LEU A 265 17.11 0.79 20.24
N ALA A 266 18.04 1.74 20.42
CA ALA A 266 17.77 3.02 21.07
C ALA A 266 16.73 3.86 20.29
N LEU A 267 16.81 3.87 18.96
CA LEU A 267 15.82 4.56 18.11
C LEU A 267 14.44 3.90 18.16
N MET A 268 14.39 2.56 18.21
CA MET A 268 13.13 1.82 18.38
C MET A 268 12.49 2.09 19.73
N ASP A 269 13.29 2.08 20.81
CA ASP A 269 12.80 2.41 22.16
C ASP A 269 12.34 3.87 22.27
N GLY A 270 12.96 4.77 21.51
CA GLY A 270 12.58 6.19 21.44
C GLY A 270 11.37 6.50 20.53
N LEU A 271 10.72 5.50 19.95
CA LEU A 271 9.42 5.69 19.28
C LEU A 271 8.34 5.80 20.37
N GLU A 272 7.56 6.87 20.29
CA GLU A 272 6.47 7.10 21.24
C GLU A 272 5.43 5.96 21.21
N GLU A 273 4.84 5.65 22.35
CA GLU A 273 3.86 4.57 22.53
C GLU A 273 2.56 4.78 21.74
N ARG A 274 2.29 5.99 21.28
CA ARG A 274 1.09 6.35 20.51
C ARG A 274 1.24 6.21 18.99
N GLY A 275 2.13 5.35 18.56
CA GLY A 275 2.09 4.51 17.39
C GLY A 275 1.73 5.13 16.03
N GLN A 276 2.27 6.30 15.67
CA GLN A 276 2.13 6.76 14.29
C GLN A 276 3.30 6.31 13.38
N VAL A 277 4.30 5.63 13.94
CA VAL A 277 5.41 5.03 13.19
C VAL A 277 5.51 3.56 13.56
N ILE A 278 5.36 2.69 12.59
CA ILE A 278 5.50 1.23 12.76
C ILE A 278 6.72 0.76 11.98
N ILE A 279 7.52 -0.09 12.62
CA ILE A 279 8.69 -0.73 12.00
C ILE A 279 8.28 -2.09 11.46
N ILE A 280 8.63 -2.36 10.21
CA ILE A 280 8.51 -3.70 9.62
C ILE A 280 9.92 -4.19 9.32
N GLY A 281 10.40 -5.16 10.08
CA GLY A 281 11.67 -5.85 9.79
C GLY A 281 11.43 -7.03 8.87
N ALA A 282 12.32 -7.25 7.90
CA ALA A 282 12.31 -8.43 7.03
C ALA A 282 13.62 -9.19 7.12
N THR A 283 13.55 -10.51 7.23
CA THR A 283 14.72 -11.39 7.28
C THR A 283 14.45 -12.73 6.61
N ASN A 284 15.48 -13.32 6.05
CA ASN A 284 15.46 -14.70 5.58
C ASN A 284 15.93 -15.67 6.68
N LEU A 285 16.66 -15.17 7.70
CA LEU A 285 17.31 -15.95 8.75
C LEU A 285 16.88 -15.47 10.15
N PRO A 286 15.63 -15.76 10.59
CA PRO A 286 15.14 -15.24 11.87
C PRO A 286 15.95 -15.70 13.07
N ASN A 287 16.64 -16.84 12.95
CA ASN A 287 17.49 -17.38 14.01
C ASN A 287 18.87 -16.72 14.09
N ALA A 288 19.29 -15.99 13.07
CA ALA A 288 20.56 -15.24 13.06
C ALA A 288 20.44 -13.84 13.70
N LEU A 289 19.20 -13.37 13.97
CA LEU A 289 18.96 -12.05 14.54
C LEU A 289 19.33 -11.96 16.04
N ASP A 290 19.82 -10.79 16.46
CA ASP A 290 20.00 -10.47 17.89
C ASP A 290 18.66 -10.62 18.63
N PRO A 291 18.61 -11.44 19.71
CA PRO A 291 17.40 -11.66 20.49
C PRO A 291 16.77 -10.38 21.06
N ALA A 292 17.55 -9.31 21.22
CA ALA A 292 17.07 -8.02 21.72
C ALA A 292 16.03 -7.36 20.78
N LEU A 293 16.10 -7.63 19.47
CA LEU A 293 15.11 -7.12 18.49
C LEU A 293 13.78 -7.87 18.54
N ARG A 294 13.77 -9.09 19.07
CA ARG A 294 12.57 -9.94 19.14
C ARG A 294 11.85 -9.86 20.48
N ARG A 295 12.26 -8.96 21.37
CA ARG A 295 11.60 -8.76 22.66
C ARG A 295 10.23 -8.13 22.50
N PRO A 296 9.22 -8.52 23.31
CA PRO A 296 7.92 -7.85 23.36
C PRO A 296 8.08 -6.33 23.56
N GLY A 297 7.30 -5.53 22.83
CA GLY A 297 7.35 -4.06 22.88
C GLY A 297 8.32 -3.42 21.88
N ARG A 298 8.95 -4.21 20.99
CA ARG A 298 9.82 -3.73 19.91
C ARG A 298 9.36 -4.17 18.54
#